data_e4d2c4115e7ba759eb2af163e272c52b
#
_entry.id   e4d2c4115e7ba759eb2af163e272c52b
#
_cell.length_a   1.000
_cell.length_b   1.000
_cell.length_c   1.000
_cell.angle_alpha   90.00
_cell.angle_beta   90.00
_cell.angle_gamma   90.00
#
_symmetry.space_group_name_H-M   'P 1'
#
loop_
_entity.id
_entity.type
_entity.pdbx_description
1 polymer ?
#
loop_
_entity_poly.entity_id
_entity_poly.type
_entity_poly.pdbx_seq_one_letter_code
_entity_poly.pdbx_strand_id
1 'polypeptide(L)'
;MVHQYKLNGYNIVLDSCSGSIHVVDEVAYDIIAMYQDNSPEAIVKAVSEKYAGREDVKEKDILDCIEDIKALIAAGKLFTPDTFSEMAGTFKQRSGDVIKALCLHVAHTCNLNCAYCFASQGKYHGKRALMSYEVGKRALDFLMENSGSRTNLEVDFFGGEPLMNWDVVKRLVKYARSVEKERGKNFRFTLTTNGMLIDDEVIEFCNREMSNVVLSLDGRKEINDATRVDYAGNGSYDRIVPKFRKLVEARGGKNYYMRGTFTHANPDFTNDVFHMADLGFTELSMEPVVCAPDDPAALTSDDLEIVKEQYEILAKDMLRREKEGKPITFYHYMLDLTGGPCIYKRISGCGSGTEYMAVTPWGDLYPCHQFVGEEKFRLGDIWKGITNEAVRSEFRSCNAYARSECENCWAKLYCSGGCAANAYHATGSIRGVYAAGCELFKKRIECAIMMKVAEEDM
;
A
#
# COMPACT_ATOMS: atom_id res chain seq x y z
N MET A 1 15.91 14.07 -9.62
CA MET A 1 14.61 14.68 -10.04
C MET A 1 14.03 15.40 -8.84
N VAL A 2 13.72 16.68 -9.00
CA VAL A 2 13.20 17.53 -7.93
C VAL A 2 11.69 17.73 -8.12
N HIS A 3 10.93 17.59 -7.04
CA HIS A 3 9.51 17.86 -6.97
C HIS A 3 9.24 18.95 -5.93
N GLN A 4 8.56 20.00 -6.35
CA GLN A 4 8.22 21.14 -5.51
C GLN A 4 6.71 21.25 -5.35
N TYR A 5 6.25 21.48 -4.12
CA TYR A 5 4.82 21.69 -3.84
C TYR A 5 4.63 22.52 -2.57
N LYS A 6 3.46 23.13 -2.46
CA LYS A 6 3.05 23.90 -1.27
C LYS A 6 1.89 23.20 -0.60
N LEU A 7 1.99 22.91 0.68
CA LEU A 7 0.94 22.25 1.44
C LEU A 7 0.98 22.67 2.91
N ASN A 8 -0.18 23.01 3.46
CA ASN A 8 -0.36 23.40 4.87
C ASN A 8 0.62 24.51 5.37
N GLY A 9 0.92 25.49 4.49
CA GLY A 9 1.81 26.60 4.79
C GLY A 9 3.30 26.32 4.58
N TYR A 10 3.68 25.09 4.23
CA TYR A 10 5.07 24.72 3.91
C TYR A 10 5.34 24.82 2.42
N ASN A 11 6.51 25.32 2.04
CA ASN A 11 7.08 25.18 0.70
C ASN A 11 8.09 24.01 0.76
N ILE A 12 7.73 22.90 0.17
CA ILE A 12 8.48 21.64 0.26
C ILE A 12 9.17 21.35 -1.08
N VAL A 13 10.44 21.00 -1.01
CA VAL A 13 11.28 20.60 -2.13
C VAL A 13 11.81 19.19 -1.85
N LEU A 14 11.40 18.22 -2.64
CA LEU A 14 11.84 16.85 -2.57
C LEU A 14 12.82 16.53 -3.70
N ASP A 15 14.04 16.13 -3.40
CA ASP A 15 14.88 15.43 -4.37
C ASP A 15 14.67 13.93 -4.26
N SER A 16 13.91 13.38 -5.20
CA SER A 16 13.46 11.99 -5.14
C SER A 16 14.58 10.96 -5.31
N CYS A 17 15.71 11.34 -5.92
CA CYS A 17 16.84 10.42 -6.13
C CYS A 17 17.73 10.30 -4.90
N SER A 18 17.99 11.41 -4.20
CA SER A 18 18.70 11.38 -2.92
C SER A 18 17.78 11.05 -1.74
N GLY A 19 16.48 11.34 -1.87
CA GLY A 19 15.50 11.29 -0.78
C GLY A 19 15.56 12.50 0.16
N SER A 20 16.34 13.54 -0.18
CA SER A 20 16.44 14.77 0.61
C SER A 20 15.17 15.60 0.49
N ILE A 21 14.71 16.12 1.63
CA ILE A 21 13.56 17.00 1.74
C ILE A 21 14.06 18.34 2.32
N HIS A 22 13.68 19.43 1.68
CA HIS A 22 14.01 20.77 2.11
C HIS A 22 12.72 21.56 2.31
N VAL A 23 12.62 22.25 3.44
CA VAL A 23 11.58 23.24 3.69
C VAL A 23 12.24 24.60 3.51
N VAL A 24 11.67 25.41 2.63
CA VAL A 24 12.29 26.65 2.19
C VAL A 24 11.31 27.81 2.23
N ASP A 25 11.81 29.04 2.24
CA ASP A 25 10.98 30.22 2.06
C ASP A 25 10.51 30.37 0.58
N GLU A 26 9.70 31.37 0.32
CA GLU A 26 9.14 31.58 -1.03
C GLU A 26 10.22 31.96 -2.05
N VAL A 27 11.25 32.69 -1.64
CA VAL A 27 12.32 33.18 -2.52
C VAL A 27 13.18 31.99 -2.96
N ALA A 28 13.63 31.18 -2.01
CA ALA A 28 14.40 29.97 -2.30
C ALA A 28 13.58 28.96 -3.13
N TYR A 29 12.28 28.82 -2.86
CA TYR A 29 11.36 27.98 -3.64
C TYR A 29 11.33 28.40 -5.12
N ASP A 30 11.21 29.70 -5.39
CA ASP A 30 11.21 30.21 -6.76
C ASP A 30 12.58 30.10 -7.45
N ILE A 31 13.68 30.33 -6.71
CA ILE A 31 15.03 30.17 -7.23
C ILE A 31 15.27 28.71 -7.65
N ILE A 32 14.92 27.76 -6.80
CA ILE A 32 15.06 26.33 -7.10
C ILE A 32 14.28 25.94 -8.36
N ALA A 33 13.06 26.49 -8.52
CA ALA A 33 12.21 26.23 -9.69
C ALA A 33 12.84 26.63 -11.03
N MET A 34 13.67 27.69 -11.03
CA MET A 34 14.31 28.22 -12.24
C MET A 34 15.75 27.76 -12.41
N TYR A 35 16.34 27.13 -11.40
CA TYR A 35 17.80 26.96 -11.27
C TYR A 35 18.45 26.20 -12.42
N GLN A 36 17.79 25.14 -12.92
CA GLN A 36 18.37 24.30 -13.98
C GLN A 36 18.34 24.95 -15.36
N ASP A 37 17.37 25.82 -15.62
CA ASP A 37 17.07 26.36 -16.95
C ASP A 37 17.59 27.79 -17.17
N ASN A 38 18.15 28.42 -16.13
CA ASN A 38 18.56 29.83 -16.18
C ASN A 38 19.96 30.05 -15.62
N SER A 39 20.64 31.10 -16.15
CA SER A 39 21.91 31.56 -15.56
C SER A 39 21.67 32.28 -14.22
N PRO A 40 22.69 32.33 -13.33
CA PRO A 40 22.59 33.07 -12.07
C PRO A 40 22.11 34.53 -12.24
N GLU A 41 22.61 35.23 -13.28
CA GLU A 41 22.23 36.60 -13.58
C GLU A 41 20.76 36.73 -13.98
N ALA A 42 20.25 35.75 -14.76
CA ALA A 42 18.85 35.72 -15.16
C ALA A 42 17.94 35.42 -13.95
N ILE A 43 18.37 34.55 -13.03
CA ILE A 43 17.64 34.26 -11.77
C ILE A 43 17.59 35.51 -10.91
N VAL A 44 18.74 36.15 -10.67
CA VAL A 44 18.80 37.40 -9.86
C VAL A 44 17.85 38.44 -10.43
N LYS A 45 17.87 38.69 -11.74
CA LYS A 45 16.97 39.63 -12.39
C LYS A 45 15.50 39.28 -12.17
N ALA A 46 15.12 38.04 -12.48
CA ALA A 46 13.72 37.58 -12.39
C ALA A 46 13.18 37.65 -10.95
N VAL A 47 13.99 37.22 -9.97
CA VAL A 47 13.59 37.22 -8.55
C VAL A 47 13.53 38.65 -8.02
N SER A 48 14.51 39.52 -8.36
CA SER A 48 14.48 40.95 -7.97
C SER A 48 13.24 41.67 -8.52
N GLU A 49 12.86 41.36 -9.78
CA GLU A 49 11.63 41.89 -10.38
C GLU A 49 10.37 41.35 -9.69
N LYS A 50 10.30 40.05 -9.42
CA LYS A 50 9.15 39.41 -8.77
C LYS A 50 8.91 39.93 -7.36
N TYR A 51 9.98 40.14 -6.60
CA TYR A 51 9.93 40.59 -5.21
C TYR A 51 10.23 42.08 -5.05
N ALA A 52 10.09 42.88 -6.12
CA ALA A 52 10.27 44.36 -6.07
C ALA A 52 9.34 44.97 -5.01
N GLY A 53 9.93 45.70 -4.07
CA GLY A 53 9.17 46.30 -2.96
C GLY A 53 9.18 45.54 -1.64
N ARG A 54 9.77 44.34 -1.61
CA ARG A 54 10.09 43.63 -0.36
C ARG A 54 11.49 44.05 0.13
N GLU A 55 11.55 44.78 1.27
CA GLU A 55 12.81 45.26 1.84
C GLU A 55 13.73 44.14 2.37
N ASP A 56 13.14 43.01 2.67
CA ASP A 56 13.82 41.78 3.17
C ASP A 56 14.42 40.89 2.06
N VAL A 57 14.22 41.23 0.76
CA VAL A 57 14.79 40.48 -0.38
C VAL A 57 15.77 41.39 -1.14
N LYS A 58 17.06 41.15 -0.93
CA LYS A 58 18.13 41.87 -1.60
C LYS A 58 18.84 40.97 -2.60
N GLU A 59 19.49 41.60 -3.61
CA GLU A 59 20.29 40.88 -4.59
C GLU A 59 21.33 39.96 -3.93
N LYS A 60 21.93 40.44 -2.81
CA LYS A 60 22.90 39.63 -2.05
C LYS A 60 22.26 38.32 -1.52
N ASP A 61 21.02 38.41 -0.96
CA ASP A 61 20.33 37.25 -0.38
C ASP A 61 19.98 36.23 -1.48
N ILE A 62 19.64 36.70 -2.70
CA ILE A 62 19.42 35.83 -3.86
C ILE A 62 20.71 35.12 -4.27
N LEU A 63 21.85 35.83 -4.30
CA LEU A 63 23.15 35.27 -4.63
C LEU A 63 23.60 34.24 -3.57
N ASP A 64 23.44 34.57 -2.29
CA ASP A 64 23.76 33.66 -1.18
C ASP A 64 22.90 32.38 -1.28
N CYS A 65 21.61 32.49 -1.60
CA CYS A 65 20.75 31.32 -1.83
C CYS A 65 21.19 30.48 -3.04
N ILE A 66 21.66 31.12 -4.13
CA ILE A 66 22.23 30.39 -5.29
C ILE A 66 23.48 29.62 -4.88
N GLU A 67 24.36 30.17 -4.02
CA GLU A 67 25.54 29.47 -3.51
C GLU A 67 25.14 28.31 -2.59
N ASP A 68 24.12 28.46 -1.73
CA ASP A 68 23.58 27.37 -0.90
C ASP A 68 23.04 26.23 -1.78
N ILE A 69 22.32 26.54 -2.86
CA ILE A 69 21.86 25.56 -3.84
C ILE A 69 23.05 24.80 -4.47
N LYS A 70 24.11 25.50 -4.85
CA LYS A 70 25.33 24.86 -5.38
C LYS A 70 25.96 23.92 -4.36
N ALA A 71 26.00 24.33 -3.09
CA ALA A 71 26.51 23.49 -2.01
C ALA A 71 25.66 22.22 -1.82
N LEU A 72 24.31 22.32 -1.88
CA LEU A 72 23.42 21.17 -1.82
C LEU A 72 23.61 20.23 -3.01
N ILE A 73 23.82 20.75 -4.22
CA ILE A 73 24.12 19.97 -5.42
C ILE A 73 25.45 19.22 -5.25
N ALA A 74 26.50 19.91 -4.80
CA ALA A 74 27.80 19.30 -4.56
C ALA A 74 27.74 18.20 -3.47
N ALA A 75 26.86 18.36 -2.49
CA ALA A 75 26.60 17.38 -1.45
C ALA A 75 25.69 16.21 -1.89
N GLY A 76 25.19 16.21 -3.14
CA GLY A 76 24.26 15.19 -3.65
C GLY A 76 22.90 15.20 -2.96
N LYS A 77 22.43 16.37 -2.53
CA LYS A 77 21.15 16.55 -1.81
C LYS A 77 20.09 17.32 -2.61
N LEU A 78 20.46 17.85 -3.78
CA LEU A 78 19.53 18.53 -4.66
C LEU A 78 19.96 18.30 -6.12
N PHE A 79 19.01 18.15 -7.04
CA PHE A 79 19.22 17.81 -8.45
C PHE A 79 20.08 16.56 -8.67
N THR A 80 19.95 15.58 -7.78
CA THR A 80 20.74 14.35 -7.83
C THR A 80 20.38 13.51 -9.06
N PRO A 81 21.38 13.02 -9.83
CA PRO A 81 21.11 12.17 -10.98
C PRO A 81 20.52 10.82 -10.56
N ASP A 82 19.65 10.26 -11.41
CA ASP A 82 19.13 8.92 -11.22
C ASP A 82 20.15 7.86 -11.66
N THR A 83 20.83 7.27 -10.70
CA THR A 83 21.85 6.22 -10.92
C THR A 83 21.30 4.81 -10.77
N PHE A 84 20.00 4.65 -10.47
CA PHE A 84 19.40 3.35 -10.18
C PHE A 84 18.91 2.62 -11.42
N SER A 85 18.73 3.31 -12.55
CA SER A 85 18.21 2.75 -13.80
C SER A 85 19.05 1.55 -14.31
N GLU A 86 20.37 1.66 -14.26
CA GLU A 86 21.28 0.59 -14.69
C GLU A 86 21.17 -0.67 -13.81
N MET A 87 20.88 -0.51 -12.54
CA MET A 87 20.76 -1.61 -11.58
C MET A 87 19.37 -2.25 -11.56
N ALA A 88 18.34 -1.51 -11.98
CA ALA A 88 16.95 -1.91 -11.85
C ALA A 88 16.63 -3.25 -12.52
N GLY A 89 17.22 -3.51 -13.69
CA GLY A 89 17.05 -4.76 -14.43
C GLY A 89 17.67 -6.00 -13.77
N THR A 90 18.63 -5.80 -12.86
CA THR A 90 19.36 -6.90 -12.21
C THR A 90 18.89 -7.24 -10.82
N PHE A 91 18.13 -6.36 -10.16
CA PHE A 91 17.76 -6.54 -8.75
C PHE A 91 16.97 -7.82 -8.47
N LYS A 92 15.90 -8.07 -9.20
CA LYS A 92 15.10 -9.29 -9.01
C LYS A 92 15.79 -10.57 -9.48
N GLN A 93 16.82 -10.45 -10.32
CA GLN A 93 17.68 -11.57 -10.70
C GLN A 93 18.66 -11.94 -9.58
N ARG A 94 19.14 -10.94 -8.82
CA ARG A 94 20.10 -11.14 -7.72
C ARG A 94 19.46 -11.70 -6.44
N SER A 95 18.17 -11.42 -6.19
CA SER A 95 17.48 -11.91 -4.99
C SER A 95 17.23 -13.42 -5.00
N GLY A 96 17.53 -14.10 -6.12
CA GLY A 96 17.19 -15.50 -6.32
C GLY A 96 15.68 -15.74 -6.35
N ASP A 97 15.27 -16.97 -6.50
CA ASP A 97 13.86 -17.38 -6.53
C ASP A 97 13.28 -17.63 -5.13
N VAL A 98 13.68 -16.80 -4.15
CA VAL A 98 13.30 -16.98 -2.74
C VAL A 98 11.90 -16.47 -2.50
N ILE A 99 10.99 -17.36 -2.16
CA ILE A 99 9.61 -17.02 -1.76
C ILE A 99 9.62 -16.67 -0.27
N LYS A 100 9.04 -15.51 0.07
CA LYS A 100 8.97 -15.03 1.46
C LYS A 100 7.58 -15.09 2.06
N ALA A 101 6.53 -15.09 1.21
CA ALA A 101 5.15 -14.98 1.66
C ALA A 101 4.18 -15.73 0.75
N LEU A 102 3.15 -16.31 1.36
CA LEU A 102 2.00 -16.88 0.67
C LEU A 102 0.70 -16.28 1.18
N CYS A 103 -0.21 -15.96 0.25
CA CYS A 103 -1.60 -15.70 0.53
C CYS A 103 -2.40 -17.00 0.32
N LEU A 104 -2.81 -17.63 1.40
CA LEU A 104 -3.58 -18.87 1.34
C LEU A 104 -5.07 -18.54 1.22
N HIS A 105 -5.67 -18.81 0.08
CA HIS A 105 -7.10 -18.75 -0.12
C HIS A 105 -7.76 -19.96 0.53
N VAL A 106 -7.88 -19.93 1.85
CA VAL A 106 -8.44 -21.06 2.59
C VAL A 106 -9.93 -21.28 2.30
N ALA A 107 -10.62 -20.26 1.78
CA ALA A 107 -12.03 -20.36 1.40
C ALA A 107 -12.31 -19.61 0.09
N HIS A 108 -12.69 -20.30 -0.96
CA HIS A 108 -13.33 -19.73 -2.14
C HIS A 108 -14.86 -19.70 -1.94
N THR A 109 -15.26 -19.10 -0.84
CA THR A 109 -16.66 -18.80 -0.50
C THR A 109 -16.70 -17.69 0.54
N CYS A 110 -17.80 -16.93 0.59
CA CYS A 110 -18.01 -15.85 1.56
C CYS A 110 -19.45 -15.89 2.08
N ASN A 111 -19.66 -15.43 3.29
CA ASN A 111 -20.96 -15.24 3.93
C ASN A 111 -21.55 -13.83 3.73
N LEU A 112 -20.80 -12.94 3.05
CA LEU A 112 -21.27 -11.65 2.55
C LEU A 112 -21.34 -11.63 1.03
N ASN A 113 -22.17 -10.73 0.51
CA ASN A 113 -22.42 -10.48 -0.92
C ASN A 113 -22.06 -9.03 -1.28
N CYS A 114 -20.83 -8.61 -0.97
CA CYS A 114 -20.39 -7.22 -1.20
C CYS A 114 -20.47 -6.84 -2.68
N ALA A 115 -21.03 -5.66 -2.97
CA ALA A 115 -21.28 -5.21 -4.35
C ALA A 115 -19.99 -5.02 -5.16
N TYR A 116 -18.94 -4.42 -4.57
CA TYR A 116 -17.65 -4.13 -5.23
C TYR A 116 -16.63 -5.27 -5.14
N CYS A 117 -17.04 -6.48 -4.77
CA CYS A 117 -16.10 -7.57 -4.46
C CYS A 117 -15.34 -8.06 -5.70
N PHE A 118 -14.06 -7.72 -5.81
CA PHE A 118 -13.19 -8.20 -6.89
C PHE A 118 -13.08 -9.74 -6.96
N ALA A 119 -13.29 -10.42 -5.82
CA ALA A 119 -13.25 -11.87 -5.71
C ALA A 119 -14.57 -12.56 -6.09
N SER A 120 -15.53 -11.85 -6.71
CA SER A 120 -16.85 -12.38 -7.05
C SER A 120 -17.51 -13.13 -5.88
N GLN A 121 -17.59 -12.45 -4.73
CA GLN A 121 -18.09 -12.98 -3.45
C GLN A 121 -17.33 -14.26 -3.02
N GLY A 122 -16.02 -14.23 -3.23
CA GLY A 122 -15.08 -15.28 -2.87
C GLY A 122 -14.98 -16.43 -3.87
N LYS A 123 -15.72 -16.41 -4.99
CA LYS A 123 -15.64 -17.48 -6.02
C LYS A 123 -14.46 -17.31 -6.97
N TYR A 124 -13.88 -16.11 -7.07
CA TYR A 124 -12.79 -15.80 -7.99
C TYR A 124 -13.11 -16.24 -9.43
N HIS A 125 -14.32 -15.91 -9.89
CA HIS A 125 -14.88 -16.31 -11.20
C HIS A 125 -14.96 -17.82 -11.43
N GLY A 126 -14.73 -18.64 -10.39
CA GLY A 126 -14.70 -20.10 -10.44
C GLY A 126 -15.74 -20.77 -9.54
N LYS A 127 -15.40 -21.94 -9.03
CA LYS A 127 -16.24 -22.74 -8.15
C LYS A 127 -16.01 -22.39 -6.67
N ARG A 128 -17.05 -22.54 -5.84
CA ARG A 128 -16.91 -22.48 -4.38
C ARG A 128 -16.14 -23.71 -3.88
N ALA A 129 -15.20 -23.50 -2.97
CA ALA A 129 -14.42 -24.54 -2.34
C ALA A 129 -13.88 -24.08 -0.99
N LEU A 130 -13.57 -25.04 -0.12
CA LEU A 130 -12.75 -24.84 1.07
C LEU A 130 -11.43 -25.60 0.86
N MET A 131 -10.32 -24.98 1.24
CA MET A 131 -9.00 -25.62 1.21
C MET A 131 -8.96 -26.80 2.18
N SER A 132 -8.50 -27.96 1.74
CA SER A 132 -8.25 -29.08 2.65
C SER A 132 -7.01 -28.82 3.49
N TYR A 133 -6.92 -29.48 4.64
CA TYR A 133 -5.71 -29.43 5.48
C TYR A 133 -4.46 -29.89 4.72
N GLU A 134 -4.58 -30.90 3.90
CA GLU A 134 -3.48 -31.49 3.13
C GLU A 134 -2.92 -30.49 2.11
N VAL A 135 -3.79 -29.74 1.42
CA VAL A 135 -3.39 -28.67 0.50
C VAL A 135 -2.70 -27.54 1.26
N GLY A 136 -3.30 -27.07 2.35
CA GLY A 136 -2.71 -26.00 3.16
C GLY A 136 -1.37 -26.40 3.79
N LYS A 137 -1.27 -27.64 4.31
CA LYS A 137 0.00 -28.19 4.82
C LYS A 137 1.07 -28.22 3.73
N ARG A 138 0.73 -28.75 2.54
CA ARG A 138 1.67 -28.79 1.42
C ARG A 138 2.11 -27.36 0.98
N ALA A 139 1.20 -26.38 1.04
CA ALA A 139 1.55 -24.98 0.75
C ALA A 139 2.57 -24.43 1.76
N LEU A 140 2.46 -24.74 3.05
CA LEU A 140 3.45 -24.35 4.06
C LEU A 140 4.79 -25.06 3.83
N ASP A 141 4.79 -26.35 3.48
CA ASP A 141 6.00 -27.10 3.11
C ASP A 141 6.65 -26.47 1.87
N PHE A 142 5.86 -26.16 0.83
CA PHE A 142 6.33 -25.47 -0.37
C PHE A 142 6.99 -24.12 -0.04
N LEU A 143 6.41 -23.32 0.85
CA LEU A 143 6.99 -22.05 1.28
C LEU A 143 8.36 -22.27 1.96
N MET A 144 8.46 -23.24 2.88
CA MET A 144 9.72 -23.55 3.56
C MET A 144 10.80 -24.04 2.57
N GLU A 145 10.44 -24.93 1.65
CA GLU A 145 11.33 -25.49 0.62
C GLU A 145 11.89 -24.41 -0.33
N ASN A 146 11.08 -23.37 -0.61
CA ASN A 146 11.43 -22.32 -1.57
C ASN A 146 11.86 -20.98 -0.92
N SER A 147 12.06 -20.96 0.40
CA SER A 147 12.43 -19.73 1.14
C SER A 147 13.93 -19.55 1.37
N GLY A 148 14.76 -20.49 0.88
CA GLY A 148 16.22 -20.42 1.06
C GLY A 148 16.63 -20.25 2.53
N SER A 149 17.59 -19.38 2.77
CA SER A 149 18.08 -19.07 4.13
C SER A 149 17.18 -18.10 4.92
N ARG A 150 16.05 -17.65 4.38
CA ARG A 150 15.13 -16.73 5.05
C ARG A 150 14.48 -17.38 6.25
N THR A 151 14.63 -16.78 7.42
CA THR A 151 14.02 -17.25 8.66
C THR A 151 12.56 -16.86 8.79
N ASN A 152 12.23 -15.56 8.58
CA ASN A 152 10.87 -15.06 8.74
C ASN A 152 10.06 -15.28 7.47
N LEU A 153 8.96 -16.02 7.59
CA LEU A 153 8.01 -16.34 6.52
C LEU A 153 6.64 -15.77 6.86
N GLU A 154 5.96 -15.22 5.87
CA GLU A 154 4.65 -14.60 6.07
C GLU A 154 3.56 -15.43 5.40
N VAL A 155 2.44 -15.60 6.09
CA VAL A 155 1.29 -16.35 5.60
C VAL A 155 0.03 -15.56 5.91
N ASP A 156 -0.67 -15.15 4.84
CA ASP A 156 -1.93 -14.44 4.94
C ASP A 156 -3.07 -15.45 4.74
N PHE A 157 -3.91 -15.63 5.73
CA PHE A 157 -5.17 -16.36 5.58
C PHE A 157 -6.21 -15.43 4.96
N PHE A 158 -6.62 -15.78 3.75
CA PHE A 158 -7.43 -14.95 2.87
C PHE A 158 -8.45 -15.80 2.09
N GLY A 159 -9.07 -15.18 1.08
CA GLY A 159 -10.03 -15.79 0.15
C GLY A 159 -11.32 -15.00 0.09
N GLY A 160 -12.47 -15.66 0.19
CA GLY A 160 -13.75 -15.00 0.41
C GLY A 160 -13.88 -14.57 1.87
N GLU A 161 -14.14 -15.54 2.77
CA GLU A 161 -14.07 -15.33 4.22
C GLU A 161 -13.31 -16.49 4.87
N PRO A 162 -12.10 -16.29 5.38
CA PRO A 162 -11.27 -17.36 5.92
C PRO A 162 -11.85 -18.03 7.17
N LEU A 163 -12.65 -17.32 7.97
CA LEU A 163 -13.30 -17.91 9.14
C LEU A 163 -14.36 -18.97 8.77
N MET A 164 -14.79 -19.07 7.52
CA MET A 164 -15.61 -20.19 7.04
C MET A 164 -14.83 -21.52 6.99
N ASN A 165 -13.50 -21.48 7.07
CA ASN A 165 -12.63 -22.65 7.13
C ASN A 165 -11.72 -22.62 8.37
N TRP A 166 -12.27 -22.15 9.48
CA TRP A 166 -11.50 -21.85 10.69
C TRP A 166 -10.76 -23.05 11.28
N ASP A 167 -11.35 -24.24 11.25
CA ASP A 167 -10.69 -25.45 11.75
C ASP A 167 -9.41 -25.79 10.96
N VAL A 168 -9.42 -25.57 9.66
CA VAL A 168 -8.22 -25.76 8.83
C VAL A 168 -7.18 -24.70 9.16
N VAL A 169 -7.56 -23.44 9.31
CA VAL A 169 -6.66 -22.36 9.73
C VAL A 169 -5.95 -22.71 11.05
N LYS A 170 -6.70 -23.11 12.08
CA LYS A 170 -6.13 -23.52 13.38
C LYS A 170 -5.13 -24.68 13.25
N ARG A 171 -5.47 -25.69 12.47
CA ARG A 171 -4.61 -26.86 12.21
C ARG A 171 -3.34 -26.48 11.46
N LEU A 172 -3.41 -25.58 10.48
CA LEU A 172 -2.25 -25.10 9.73
C LEU A 172 -1.29 -24.31 10.62
N VAL A 173 -1.81 -23.41 11.45
CA VAL A 173 -0.99 -22.69 12.44
C VAL A 173 -0.30 -23.64 13.39
N LYS A 174 -1.03 -24.63 13.94
CA LYS A 174 -0.46 -25.64 14.82
C LYS A 174 0.66 -26.44 14.13
N TYR A 175 0.43 -26.83 12.86
CA TYR A 175 1.46 -27.52 12.08
C TYR A 175 2.70 -26.64 11.90
N ALA A 176 2.55 -25.40 11.46
CA ALA A 176 3.68 -24.48 11.28
C ALA A 176 4.51 -24.34 12.56
N ARG A 177 3.87 -24.08 13.70
CA ARG A 177 4.53 -23.98 15.00
C ARG A 177 5.30 -25.26 15.37
N SER A 178 4.79 -26.42 14.99
CA SER A 178 5.45 -27.71 15.31
C SER A 178 6.75 -27.93 14.53
N VAL A 179 6.91 -27.30 13.35
CA VAL A 179 8.07 -27.53 12.47
C VAL A 179 9.06 -26.34 12.44
N GLU A 180 8.68 -25.18 12.99
CA GLU A 180 9.49 -23.96 12.97
C GLU A 180 10.92 -24.19 13.46
N LYS A 181 11.08 -24.79 14.63
CA LYS A 181 12.38 -25.00 15.25
C LYS A 181 13.27 -25.92 14.43
N GLU A 182 12.75 -27.03 13.97
CA GLU A 182 13.50 -28.02 13.17
C GLU A 182 13.93 -27.42 11.82
N ARG A 183 13.05 -26.65 11.20
CA ARG A 183 13.29 -26.03 9.87
C ARG A 183 14.05 -24.71 9.94
N GLY A 184 14.32 -24.16 11.13
CA GLY A 184 14.95 -22.85 11.29
C GLY A 184 14.10 -21.72 10.74
N LYS A 185 12.77 -21.82 10.82
CA LYS A 185 11.79 -20.85 10.30
C LYS A 185 11.00 -20.22 11.44
N ASN A 186 10.41 -19.08 11.16
CA ASN A 186 9.50 -18.35 12.04
C ASN A 186 8.34 -17.82 11.18
N PHE A 187 7.15 -18.37 11.39
CA PHE A 187 5.96 -17.96 10.66
C PHE A 187 5.28 -16.77 11.32
N ARG A 188 4.92 -15.79 10.50
CA ARG A 188 4.12 -14.63 10.86
C ARG A 188 2.79 -14.72 10.12
N PHE A 189 1.72 -14.90 10.89
CA PHE A 189 0.38 -15.08 10.32
C PHE A 189 -0.39 -13.77 10.32
N THR A 190 -1.09 -13.50 9.22
CA THR A 190 -2.11 -12.45 9.10
C THR A 190 -3.46 -13.10 8.80
N LEU A 191 -4.52 -12.60 9.41
CA LEU A 191 -5.89 -12.95 9.10
C LEU A 191 -6.62 -11.72 8.58
N THR A 192 -7.25 -11.82 7.39
CA THR A 192 -8.16 -10.77 6.88
C THR A 192 -9.59 -11.29 6.95
N THR A 193 -10.47 -10.61 7.68
CA THR A 193 -11.85 -11.08 7.90
C THR A 193 -12.88 -9.96 7.77
N ASN A 194 -14.08 -10.31 7.32
CA ASN A 194 -15.25 -9.44 7.33
C ASN A 194 -15.94 -9.35 8.71
N GLY A 195 -15.47 -10.10 9.70
CA GLY A 195 -15.92 -10.03 11.09
C GLY A 195 -17.21 -10.76 11.44
N MET A 196 -17.98 -11.22 10.47
CA MET A 196 -19.30 -11.84 10.74
C MET A 196 -19.22 -13.06 11.64
N LEU A 197 -18.14 -13.83 11.54
CA LEU A 197 -17.93 -15.10 12.27
C LEU A 197 -16.97 -14.95 13.47
N ILE A 198 -16.55 -13.75 13.83
CA ILE A 198 -15.75 -13.53 15.03
C ILE A 198 -16.57 -13.88 16.26
N ASP A 199 -16.00 -14.70 17.13
CA ASP A 199 -16.46 -15.07 18.47
C ASP A 199 -15.29 -15.06 19.45
N ASP A 200 -15.51 -15.51 20.68
CA ASP A 200 -14.50 -15.50 21.73
C ASP A 200 -13.33 -16.45 21.44
N GLU A 201 -13.58 -17.60 20.83
CA GLU A 201 -12.54 -18.55 20.40
C GLU A 201 -11.62 -17.91 19.35
N VAL A 202 -12.22 -17.26 18.33
CA VAL A 202 -11.48 -16.56 17.28
C VAL A 202 -10.63 -15.43 17.88
N ILE A 203 -11.17 -14.64 18.81
CA ILE A 203 -10.46 -13.54 19.49
C ILE A 203 -9.25 -14.09 20.25
N GLU A 204 -9.45 -15.10 21.08
CA GLU A 204 -8.38 -15.71 21.87
C GLU A 204 -7.27 -16.26 20.98
N PHE A 205 -7.65 -17.02 19.93
CA PHE A 205 -6.69 -17.62 19.01
C PHE A 205 -5.92 -16.55 18.22
N CYS A 206 -6.61 -15.54 17.68
CA CYS A 206 -5.96 -14.45 16.94
C CYS A 206 -4.97 -13.68 17.81
N ASN A 207 -5.31 -13.43 19.07
CA ASN A 207 -4.43 -12.69 19.99
C ASN A 207 -3.18 -13.48 20.38
N ARG A 208 -3.25 -14.80 20.36
CA ARG A 208 -2.13 -15.68 20.67
C ARG A 208 -1.24 -15.96 19.44
N GLU A 209 -1.82 -16.17 18.27
CA GLU A 209 -1.13 -16.73 17.12
C GLU A 209 -0.94 -15.78 15.94
N MET A 210 -1.85 -14.80 15.74
CA MET A 210 -1.77 -13.91 14.60
C MET A 210 -0.88 -12.71 14.87
N SER A 211 0.13 -12.52 14.04
CA SER A 211 1.00 -11.33 14.08
C SER A 211 0.24 -10.07 13.71
N ASN A 212 -0.79 -10.19 12.86
CA ASN A 212 -1.65 -9.08 12.48
C ASN A 212 -3.08 -9.58 12.16
N VAL A 213 -4.08 -8.72 12.35
CA VAL A 213 -5.48 -8.97 11.94
C VAL A 213 -6.00 -7.78 11.15
N VAL A 214 -6.50 -8.04 9.96
CA VAL A 214 -7.14 -7.03 9.11
C VAL A 214 -8.66 -7.17 9.20
N LEU A 215 -9.32 -6.12 9.65
CA LEU A 215 -10.75 -6.05 9.94
C LEU A 215 -11.44 -5.20 8.89
N SER A 216 -12.31 -5.81 8.10
CA SER A 216 -12.94 -5.15 6.95
C SER A 216 -14.16 -4.31 7.37
N LEU A 217 -14.03 -2.98 7.32
CA LEU A 217 -15.09 -2.01 7.60
C LEU A 217 -14.94 -0.79 6.69
N ASP A 218 -15.99 -0.38 6.00
CA ASP A 218 -15.94 0.73 5.04
C ASP A 218 -16.27 2.10 5.68
N GLY A 219 -16.36 2.18 7.00
CA GLY A 219 -16.55 3.42 7.74
C GLY A 219 -17.98 3.59 8.27
N ARG A 220 -18.66 4.68 7.90
CA ARG A 220 -20.02 5.00 8.36
C ARG A 220 -21.00 3.86 8.06
N LYS A 221 -22.00 3.71 8.92
CA LYS A 221 -22.97 2.61 8.81
C LYS A 221 -23.68 2.56 7.46
N GLU A 222 -24.15 3.71 6.98
CA GLU A 222 -24.82 3.83 5.69
C GLU A 222 -23.93 3.43 4.51
N ILE A 223 -22.64 3.77 4.56
CA ILE A 223 -21.68 3.40 3.52
C ILE A 223 -21.37 1.90 3.57
N ASN A 224 -21.06 1.39 4.76
CA ASN A 224 -20.79 -0.04 4.94
C ASN A 224 -21.98 -0.90 4.52
N ASP A 225 -23.18 -0.56 4.98
CA ASP A 225 -24.40 -1.35 4.76
C ASP A 225 -24.98 -1.19 3.35
N ALA A 226 -24.56 -0.17 2.59
CA ALA A 226 -24.87 -0.05 1.16
C ALA A 226 -24.12 -1.08 0.31
N THR A 227 -22.94 -1.51 0.74
CA THR A 227 -22.06 -2.37 -0.07
C THR A 227 -21.82 -3.74 0.55
N ARG A 228 -21.65 -3.84 1.89
CA ARG A 228 -21.34 -5.08 2.62
C ARG A 228 -22.58 -5.71 3.21
N VAL A 229 -23.40 -6.28 2.36
CA VAL A 229 -24.63 -6.98 2.75
C VAL A 229 -24.44 -8.50 2.80
N ASP A 230 -25.29 -9.17 3.57
CA ASP A 230 -25.42 -10.63 3.49
C ASP A 230 -26.28 -11.06 2.28
N TYR A 231 -26.45 -12.36 2.07
CA TYR A 231 -27.24 -12.88 0.94
C TYR A 231 -28.75 -12.60 1.04
N ALA A 232 -29.22 -12.15 2.21
CA ALA A 232 -30.61 -11.69 2.40
C ALA A 232 -30.75 -10.16 2.21
N GLY A 233 -29.64 -9.45 1.89
CA GLY A 233 -29.64 -8.00 1.71
C GLY A 233 -29.51 -7.20 3.01
N ASN A 234 -29.27 -7.85 4.16
CA ASN A 234 -29.09 -7.14 5.42
C ASN A 234 -27.66 -6.59 5.55
N GLY A 235 -27.54 -5.35 6.05
CA GLY A 235 -26.26 -4.74 6.36
C GLY A 235 -25.46 -5.51 7.43
N SER A 236 -24.16 -5.35 7.40
CA SER A 236 -23.25 -6.05 8.32
C SER A 236 -22.78 -5.20 9.50
N TYR A 237 -22.88 -3.88 9.44
CA TYR A 237 -22.28 -2.93 10.38
C TYR A 237 -22.59 -3.22 11.85
N ASP A 238 -23.87 -3.29 12.22
CA ASP A 238 -24.30 -3.51 13.61
C ASP A 238 -23.86 -4.87 14.16
N ARG A 239 -23.58 -5.83 13.27
CA ARG A 239 -23.13 -7.19 13.63
C ARG A 239 -21.64 -7.27 13.83
N ILE A 240 -20.84 -6.49 13.07
CA ILE A 240 -19.37 -6.61 13.05
C ILE A 240 -18.68 -5.61 13.98
N VAL A 241 -19.16 -4.37 14.10
CA VAL A 241 -18.50 -3.33 14.91
C VAL A 241 -18.32 -3.72 16.38
N PRO A 242 -19.33 -4.29 17.10
CA PRO A 242 -19.14 -4.75 18.47
C PRO A 242 -18.06 -5.84 18.60
N LYS A 243 -17.97 -6.74 17.61
CA LYS A 243 -16.98 -7.83 17.58
C LYS A 243 -15.57 -7.29 17.31
N PHE A 244 -15.42 -6.32 16.41
CA PHE A 244 -14.17 -5.65 16.14
C PHE A 244 -13.65 -4.89 17.36
N ARG A 245 -14.51 -4.16 18.07
CA ARG A 245 -14.13 -3.50 19.33
C ARG A 245 -13.61 -4.49 20.36
N LYS A 246 -14.34 -5.59 20.58
CA LYS A 246 -13.93 -6.65 21.52
C LYS A 246 -12.58 -7.26 21.15
N LEU A 247 -12.35 -7.54 19.85
CA LEU A 247 -11.07 -8.09 19.37
C LEU A 247 -9.94 -7.10 19.57
N VAL A 248 -10.11 -5.84 19.17
CA VAL A 248 -9.10 -4.79 19.26
C VAL A 248 -8.75 -4.48 20.73
N GLU A 249 -9.75 -4.38 21.60
CA GLU A 249 -9.54 -4.20 23.04
C GLU A 249 -8.72 -5.36 23.64
N ALA A 250 -9.09 -6.61 23.32
CA ALA A 250 -8.38 -7.79 23.77
C ALA A 250 -6.95 -7.89 23.22
N ARG A 251 -6.63 -7.24 22.09
CA ARG A 251 -5.28 -7.09 21.52
C ARG A 251 -4.48 -5.92 22.14
N GLY A 252 -5.08 -5.15 23.04
CA GLY A 252 -4.47 -3.93 23.59
C GLY A 252 -4.26 -2.84 22.54
N GLY A 253 -5.10 -2.76 21.52
CA GLY A 253 -5.06 -1.75 20.47
C GLY A 253 -3.88 -1.86 19.50
N LYS A 254 -3.26 -3.05 19.34
CA LYS A 254 -2.03 -3.23 18.53
C LYS A 254 -2.17 -4.33 17.51
N ASN A 255 -1.34 -4.25 16.46
CA ASN A 255 -1.21 -5.30 15.43
C ASN A 255 -2.56 -5.65 14.78
N TYR A 256 -3.33 -4.65 14.42
CA TYR A 256 -4.53 -4.78 13.60
C TYR A 256 -4.60 -3.60 12.62
N TYR A 257 -5.45 -3.74 11.62
CA TYR A 257 -5.87 -2.63 10.76
C TYR A 257 -7.36 -2.72 10.51
N MET A 258 -8.07 -1.61 10.70
CA MET A 258 -9.37 -1.42 10.08
C MET A 258 -9.11 -1.13 8.60
N ARG A 259 -9.65 -1.94 7.71
CA ARG A 259 -9.47 -1.75 6.27
C ARG A 259 -10.81 -1.56 5.58
N GLY A 260 -10.99 -0.36 5.03
CA GLY A 260 -12.15 -0.01 4.22
C GLY A 260 -11.82 0.19 2.75
N THR A 261 -12.86 0.26 1.95
CA THR A 261 -12.82 0.60 0.53
C THR A 261 -13.74 1.78 0.28
N PHE A 262 -13.27 2.80 -0.42
CA PHE A 262 -14.11 3.89 -0.90
C PHE A 262 -14.32 3.79 -2.41
N THR A 263 -15.45 4.31 -2.87
CA THR A 263 -15.95 4.20 -4.24
C THR A 263 -16.46 5.55 -4.73
N HIS A 264 -16.96 5.62 -5.95
CA HIS A 264 -17.69 6.79 -6.45
C HIS A 264 -18.83 7.25 -5.50
N ALA A 265 -19.44 6.33 -4.75
CA ALA A 265 -20.53 6.67 -3.84
C ALA A 265 -20.09 7.40 -2.56
N ASN A 266 -18.82 7.31 -2.19
CA ASN A 266 -18.24 7.95 -1.00
C ASN A 266 -16.82 8.51 -1.24
N PRO A 267 -16.64 9.43 -2.20
CA PRO A 267 -15.35 10.07 -2.44
C PRO A 267 -14.90 10.94 -1.25
N ASP A 268 -15.81 11.28 -0.33
CA ASP A 268 -15.59 11.95 0.96
C ASP A 268 -15.07 11.00 2.07
N PHE A 269 -14.23 10.05 1.70
CA PHE A 269 -13.78 8.91 2.51
C PHE A 269 -13.18 9.29 3.88
N THR A 270 -12.72 10.52 4.07
CA THR A 270 -12.21 10.97 5.37
C THR A 270 -13.27 10.95 6.45
N ASN A 271 -14.56 11.18 6.11
CA ASN A 271 -15.65 11.03 7.03
C ASN A 271 -15.79 9.60 7.55
N ASP A 272 -15.44 8.61 6.70
CA ASP A 272 -15.42 7.20 7.06
C ASP A 272 -14.22 6.88 7.97
N VAL A 273 -13.05 7.47 7.68
CA VAL A 273 -11.85 7.35 8.54
C VAL A 273 -12.11 7.97 9.91
N PHE A 274 -12.70 9.17 9.96
CA PHE A 274 -13.03 9.85 11.22
C PHE A 274 -14.06 9.09 12.01
N HIS A 275 -15.07 8.55 11.35
CA HIS A 275 -16.05 7.68 12.00
C HIS A 275 -15.40 6.46 12.67
N MET A 276 -14.48 5.77 11.97
CA MET A 276 -13.73 4.66 12.56
C MET A 276 -12.87 5.11 13.76
N ALA A 277 -12.23 6.28 13.65
CA ALA A 277 -11.44 6.86 14.75
C ALA A 277 -12.33 7.18 15.98
N ASP A 278 -13.53 7.73 15.76
CA ASP A 278 -14.48 8.05 16.82
C ASP A 278 -15.11 6.79 17.48
N LEU A 279 -15.10 5.65 16.76
CA LEU A 279 -15.38 4.34 17.33
C LEU A 279 -14.27 3.80 18.24
N GLY A 280 -13.12 4.48 18.29
CA GLY A 280 -11.96 4.10 19.10
C GLY A 280 -10.92 3.24 18.35
N PHE A 281 -11.03 3.09 17.02
CA PHE A 281 -10.01 2.42 16.23
C PHE A 281 -8.90 3.40 15.85
N THR A 282 -7.64 3.02 16.06
CA THR A 282 -6.47 3.88 15.85
C THR A 282 -5.62 3.46 14.67
N GLU A 283 -5.70 2.22 14.21
CA GLU A 283 -4.94 1.70 13.08
C GLU A 283 -5.86 1.58 11.85
N LEU A 284 -5.77 2.53 10.93
CA LEU A 284 -6.75 2.73 9.86
C LEU A 284 -6.12 2.63 8.47
N SER A 285 -6.87 2.08 7.53
CA SER A 285 -6.52 1.99 6.11
C SER A 285 -7.78 2.10 5.26
N MET A 286 -7.77 3.00 4.27
CA MET A 286 -8.83 3.12 3.27
C MET A 286 -8.21 3.12 1.86
N GLU A 287 -8.70 2.23 1.01
CA GLU A 287 -8.22 2.09 -0.38
C GLU A 287 -9.32 2.47 -1.37
N PRO A 288 -8.97 3.08 -2.49
CA PRO A 288 -9.93 3.21 -3.58
C PRO A 288 -10.32 1.82 -4.11
N VAL A 289 -11.55 1.71 -4.55
CA VAL A 289 -12.02 0.50 -5.24
C VAL A 289 -11.18 0.23 -6.48
N VAL A 290 -10.91 -1.04 -6.74
CA VAL A 290 -10.26 -1.50 -7.98
C VAL A 290 -11.29 -2.30 -8.77
N CYS A 291 -11.73 -1.72 -9.86
CA CYS A 291 -12.73 -2.29 -10.76
C CYS A 291 -12.51 -1.78 -12.19
N ALA A 292 -13.27 -2.29 -13.13
CA ALA A 292 -13.26 -1.79 -14.51
C ALA A 292 -13.76 -0.33 -14.56
N PRO A 293 -13.29 0.48 -15.50
CA PRO A 293 -13.67 1.90 -15.57
C PRO A 293 -15.17 2.17 -15.79
N ASP A 294 -15.90 1.19 -16.32
CA ASP A 294 -17.35 1.23 -16.58
C ASP A 294 -18.18 0.66 -15.42
N ASP A 295 -17.54 0.19 -14.35
CA ASP A 295 -18.22 -0.26 -13.14
C ASP A 295 -18.84 0.95 -12.41
N PRO A 296 -20.09 0.86 -11.93
CA PRO A 296 -20.74 1.94 -11.17
C PRO A 296 -19.98 2.37 -9.88
N ALA A 297 -19.15 1.52 -9.34
CA ALA A 297 -18.31 1.83 -8.18
C ALA A 297 -17.02 2.58 -8.54
N ALA A 298 -16.64 2.62 -9.84
CA ALA A 298 -15.38 3.22 -10.29
C ALA A 298 -15.32 4.72 -9.98
N LEU A 299 -14.15 5.17 -9.52
CA LEU A 299 -13.90 6.61 -9.35
C LEU A 299 -13.85 7.32 -10.70
N THR A 300 -14.54 8.44 -10.80
CA THR A 300 -14.53 9.33 -11.97
C THR A 300 -13.40 10.36 -11.88
N SER A 301 -13.19 11.15 -12.94
CA SER A 301 -12.25 12.27 -12.92
C SER A 301 -12.62 13.32 -11.86
N ASP A 302 -13.91 13.57 -11.67
CA ASP A 302 -14.39 14.55 -10.69
C ASP A 302 -14.16 14.07 -9.25
N ASP A 303 -14.32 12.76 -9.00
CA ASP A 303 -14.01 12.17 -7.71
C ASP A 303 -12.53 12.30 -7.35
N LEU A 304 -11.62 12.26 -8.33
CA LEU A 304 -10.19 12.35 -8.06
C LEU A 304 -9.80 13.67 -7.40
N GLU A 305 -10.40 14.79 -7.82
CA GLU A 305 -10.15 16.09 -7.19
C GLU A 305 -10.67 16.12 -5.76
N ILE A 306 -11.88 15.59 -5.54
CA ILE A 306 -12.45 15.45 -4.19
C ILE A 306 -11.53 14.60 -3.31
N VAL A 307 -11.12 13.43 -3.78
CA VAL A 307 -10.26 12.50 -3.02
C VAL A 307 -8.89 13.10 -2.69
N LYS A 308 -8.31 13.90 -3.61
CA LYS A 308 -7.05 14.61 -3.33
C LYS A 308 -7.22 15.63 -2.18
N GLU A 309 -8.32 16.38 -2.19
CA GLU A 309 -8.65 17.29 -1.10
C GLU A 309 -8.89 16.53 0.22
N GLN A 310 -9.57 15.40 0.17
CA GLN A 310 -9.79 14.56 1.34
C GLN A 310 -8.47 14.07 1.96
N TYR A 311 -7.46 13.71 1.16
CA TYR A 311 -6.15 13.37 1.71
C TYR A 311 -5.51 14.56 2.47
N GLU A 312 -5.65 15.79 1.98
CA GLU A 312 -5.15 16.98 2.70
C GLU A 312 -5.91 17.23 4.01
N ILE A 313 -7.24 17.08 3.99
CA ILE A 313 -8.11 17.19 5.17
C ILE A 313 -7.69 16.14 6.22
N LEU A 314 -7.48 14.89 5.80
CA LEU A 314 -7.05 13.81 6.69
C LEU A 314 -5.68 14.12 7.33
N ALA A 315 -4.71 14.57 6.54
CA ALA A 315 -3.37 14.89 7.05
C ALA A 315 -3.42 16.01 8.10
N LYS A 316 -4.19 17.08 7.84
CA LYS A 316 -4.39 18.18 8.79
C LYS A 316 -5.09 17.73 10.08
N ASP A 317 -6.13 16.87 9.96
CA ASP A 317 -6.83 16.34 11.13
C ASP A 317 -5.93 15.42 11.97
N MET A 318 -5.10 14.59 11.33
CA MET A 318 -4.15 13.74 12.05
C MET A 318 -3.15 14.57 12.87
N LEU A 319 -2.60 15.66 12.32
CA LEU A 319 -1.73 16.60 13.06
C LEU A 319 -2.48 17.27 14.23
N ARG A 320 -3.76 17.62 14.04
CA ARG A 320 -4.60 18.16 15.13
C ARG A 320 -4.81 17.12 16.21
N ARG A 321 -5.16 15.87 15.85
CA ARG A 321 -5.37 14.78 16.81
C ARG A 321 -4.09 14.44 17.58
N GLU A 322 -2.93 14.50 16.95
CA GLU A 322 -1.63 14.33 17.62
C GLU A 322 -1.44 15.37 18.74
N LYS A 323 -1.68 16.65 18.45
CA LYS A 323 -1.62 17.74 19.45
C LYS A 323 -2.63 17.57 20.59
N GLU A 324 -3.78 16.96 20.31
CA GLU A 324 -4.82 16.67 21.30
C GLU A 324 -4.56 15.38 22.10
N GLY A 325 -3.48 14.65 21.82
CA GLY A 325 -3.16 13.38 22.48
C GLY A 325 -4.09 12.22 22.09
N LYS A 326 -4.69 12.28 20.90
CA LYS A 326 -5.58 11.26 20.32
C LYS A 326 -5.09 10.81 18.94
N PRO A 327 -3.83 10.38 18.80
CA PRO A 327 -3.28 10.04 17.50
C PRO A 327 -4.01 8.87 16.85
N ILE A 328 -4.03 8.88 15.53
CA ILE A 328 -4.41 7.75 14.69
C ILE A 328 -3.29 7.46 13.70
N THR A 329 -3.14 6.20 13.32
CA THR A 329 -2.25 5.78 12.24
C THR A 329 -3.09 5.60 10.96
N PHE A 330 -2.71 6.28 9.90
CA PHE A 330 -3.24 5.99 8.57
C PHE A 330 -2.17 5.28 7.74
N TYR A 331 -2.42 4.01 7.42
CA TYR A 331 -1.44 3.11 6.79
C TYR A 331 -0.70 3.74 5.59
N HIS A 332 -1.43 4.50 4.76
CA HIS A 332 -0.89 5.08 3.54
C HIS A 332 -0.02 6.32 3.76
N TYR A 333 0.03 6.85 4.99
CA TYR A 333 0.92 7.95 5.39
C TYR A 333 2.13 7.45 6.17
N MET A 334 2.25 6.15 6.41
CA MET A 334 3.43 5.57 7.05
C MET A 334 4.61 5.62 6.08
N LEU A 335 5.41 6.65 6.19
CA LEU A 335 6.60 6.88 5.37
C LEU A 335 7.84 6.94 6.28
N ASP A 336 8.81 6.05 6.03
CA ASP A 336 10.12 6.11 6.67
C ASP A 336 11.07 6.94 5.79
N LEU A 337 11.41 8.14 6.26
CA LEU A 337 12.32 9.07 5.58
C LEU A 337 13.77 8.88 6.00
N THR A 338 14.04 8.08 7.05
CA THR A 338 15.37 7.97 7.67
C THR A 338 16.19 6.78 7.18
N GLY A 339 15.57 5.70 6.74
CA GLY A 339 16.34 4.52 6.36
C GLY A 339 15.60 3.45 5.58
N GLY A 340 14.31 3.49 5.47
CA GLY A 340 13.51 2.46 4.82
C GLY A 340 12.64 2.95 3.68
N PRO A 341 12.08 2.03 2.92
CA PRO A 341 12.63 0.72 2.61
C PRO A 341 13.92 0.83 1.75
N CYS A 342 14.71 -0.26 1.70
CA CYS A 342 15.92 -0.30 0.88
C CYS A 342 15.59 -0.08 -0.62
N ILE A 343 16.56 0.39 -1.41
CA ILE A 343 16.39 0.71 -2.83
C ILE A 343 15.82 -0.46 -3.64
N TYR A 344 16.17 -1.71 -3.30
CA TYR A 344 15.59 -2.90 -3.91
C TYR A 344 14.06 -2.90 -3.83
N LYS A 345 13.48 -2.66 -2.64
CA LYS A 345 12.02 -2.59 -2.45
C LYS A 345 11.41 -1.37 -3.13
N ARG A 346 12.10 -0.24 -3.10
CA ARG A 346 11.65 0.99 -3.78
C ARG A 346 11.53 0.82 -5.30
N ILE A 347 12.32 -0.07 -5.89
CA ILE A 347 12.26 -0.35 -7.33
C ILE A 347 11.31 -1.50 -7.64
N SER A 348 11.38 -2.61 -6.89
CA SER A 348 10.72 -3.86 -7.24
C SER A 348 9.32 -4.04 -6.66
N GLY A 349 8.91 -3.22 -5.69
CA GLY A 349 7.58 -3.25 -5.09
C GLY A 349 7.30 -4.47 -4.21
N CYS A 350 6.06 -4.96 -4.23
CA CYS A 350 5.56 -6.00 -3.30
C CYS A 350 6.11 -7.41 -3.54
N GLY A 351 6.76 -7.68 -4.66
CA GLY A 351 7.29 -9.00 -5.00
C GLY A 351 6.24 -9.97 -5.55
N SER A 352 5.08 -9.49 -5.98
CA SER A 352 4.06 -10.30 -6.67
C SER A 352 4.66 -11.14 -7.79
N GLY A 353 4.28 -12.44 -7.86
CA GLY A 353 4.77 -13.41 -8.84
C GLY A 353 6.22 -13.85 -8.68
N THR A 354 6.95 -13.30 -7.70
CA THR A 354 8.36 -13.64 -7.44
C THR A 354 8.60 -14.07 -6.01
N GLU A 355 8.46 -13.16 -5.05
CA GLU A 355 8.67 -13.41 -3.62
C GLU A 355 7.37 -13.67 -2.85
N TYR A 356 6.23 -13.28 -3.42
CA TYR A 356 4.88 -13.39 -2.88
C TYR A 356 3.97 -14.04 -3.91
N MET A 357 3.15 -15.01 -3.49
CA MET A 357 2.21 -15.75 -4.34
C MET A 357 0.91 -16.04 -3.60
N ALA A 358 -0.18 -16.18 -4.35
CA ALA A 358 -1.44 -16.72 -3.83
C ALA A 358 -1.56 -18.21 -4.13
N VAL A 359 -2.17 -18.95 -3.20
CA VAL A 359 -2.45 -20.38 -3.32
C VAL A 359 -3.96 -20.61 -3.25
N THR A 360 -4.53 -21.22 -4.29
CA THR A 360 -5.96 -21.56 -4.33
C THR A 360 -6.30 -22.74 -3.43
N PRO A 361 -7.60 -23.03 -3.14
CA PRO A 361 -8.00 -24.23 -2.40
C PRO A 361 -7.58 -25.56 -3.06
N TRP A 362 -7.23 -25.52 -4.34
CA TRP A 362 -6.74 -26.68 -5.10
C TRP A 362 -5.22 -26.76 -5.21
N GLY A 363 -4.50 -25.77 -4.65
CA GLY A 363 -3.05 -25.74 -4.65
C GLY A 363 -2.42 -25.03 -5.85
N ASP A 364 -3.20 -24.39 -6.72
CA ASP A 364 -2.66 -23.60 -7.83
C ASP A 364 -1.98 -22.34 -7.33
N LEU A 365 -0.89 -21.96 -7.98
CA LEU A 365 -0.09 -20.77 -7.68
C LEU A 365 -0.41 -19.64 -8.65
N TYR A 366 -0.65 -18.44 -8.10
CA TYR A 366 -0.87 -17.21 -8.84
C TYR A 366 0.04 -16.08 -8.33
N PRO A 367 0.34 -15.03 -9.13
CA PRO A 367 1.22 -13.95 -8.72
C PRO A 367 0.77 -13.21 -7.44
N CYS A 368 -0.53 -13.01 -7.25
CA CYS A 368 -1.15 -12.52 -6.02
C CYS A 368 -2.66 -12.84 -6.02
N HIS A 369 -3.35 -12.50 -4.94
CA HIS A 369 -4.79 -12.73 -4.78
C HIS A 369 -5.65 -12.06 -5.87
N GLN A 370 -5.20 -10.94 -6.44
CA GLN A 370 -5.91 -10.21 -7.50
C GLN A 370 -5.88 -10.92 -8.88
N PHE A 371 -4.93 -11.84 -9.09
CA PHE A 371 -4.81 -12.60 -10.34
C PHE A 371 -5.42 -14.00 -10.27
N VAL A 372 -5.94 -14.40 -9.09
CA VAL A 372 -6.58 -15.71 -8.94
C VAL A 372 -7.85 -15.76 -9.78
N GLY A 373 -7.95 -16.80 -10.61
CA GLY A 373 -9.02 -16.97 -11.60
C GLY A 373 -8.67 -16.55 -13.01
N GLU A 374 -7.58 -15.77 -13.19
CA GLU A 374 -7.04 -15.41 -14.50
C GLU A 374 -6.06 -16.50 -14.97
N GLU A 375 -6.54 -17.53 -15.67
CA GLU A 375 -5.77 -18.74 -16.01
C GLU A 375 -4.43 -18.44 -16.70
N LYS A 376 -4.34 -17.39 -17.51
CA LYS A 376 -3.10 -16.97 -18.17
C LYS A 376 -1.97 -16.59 -17.20
N PHE A 377 -2.30 -16.20 -15.96
CA PHE A 377 -1.33 -15.86 -14.92
C PHE A 377 -1.03 -17.02 -13.96
N ARG A 378 -1.59 -18.19 -14.18
CA ARG A 378 -1.26 -19.36 -13.36
C ARG A 378 0.21 -19.69 -13.49
N LEU A 379 0.92 -19.71 -12.34
CA LEU A 379 2.38 -19.94 -12.26
C LEU A 379 2.73 -21.44 -12.18
N GLY A 380 1.82 -22.27 -11.75
CA GLY A 380 2.02 -23.70 -11.50
C GLY A 380 1.17 -24.17 -10.32
N ASP A 381 1.69 -25.10 -9.54
CA ASP A 381 1.03 -25.61 -8.33
C ASP A 381 2.03 -25.97 -7.22
N ILE A 382 1.52 -26.18 -6.00
CA ILE A 382 2.37 -26.45 -4.81
C ILE A 382 3.08 -27.81 -4.85
N TRP A 383 2.70 -28.73 -5.73
CA TRP A 383 3.32 -30.07 -5.86
C TRP A 383 4.46 -30.09 -6.87
N LYS A 384 4.22 -29.48 -8.04
CA LYS A 384 5.20 -29.41 -9.15
C LYS A 384 6.06 -28.15 -9.10
N GLY A 385 5.66 -27.18 -8.27
CA GLY A 385 6.32 -25.87 -8.20
C GLY A 385 5.89 -24.96 -9.35
N ILE A 386 6.74 -23.98 -9.64
CA ILE A 386 6.50 -23.02 -10.70
C ILE A 386 6.86 -23.67 -12.04
N THR A 387 5.87 -23.79 -12.92
CA THR A 387 6.01 -24.41 -14.25
C THR A 387 5.85 -23.39 -15.38
N ASN A 388 5.27 -22.21 -15.09
CA ASN A 388 5.11 -21.13 -16.05
C ASN A 388 6.16 -20.05 -15.82
N GLU A 389 7.40 -20.33 -16.23
CA GLU A 389 8.53 -19.41 -16.06
C GLU A 389 8.40 -18.15 -16.94
N ALA A 390 7.63 -18.22 -18.02
CA ALA A 390 7.37 -17.05 -18.87
C ALA A 390 6.62 -15.96 -18.07
N VAL A 391 5.51 -16.33 -17.42
CA VAL A 391 4.75 -15.40 -16.57
C VAL A 391 5.60 -14.92 -15.39
N ARG A 392 6.32 -15.83 -14.73
CA ARG A 392 7.21 -15.44 -13.63
C ARG A 392 8.26 -14.41 -14.05
N SER A 393 8.88 -14.61 -15.23
CA SER A 393 9.87 -13.68 -15.78
C SER A 393 9.27 -12.34 -16.14
N GLU A 394 8.03 -12.30 -16.60
CA GLU A 394 7.31 -11.05 -16.84
C GLU A 394 7.13 -10.25 -15.54
N PHE A 395 6.69 -10.89 -14.45
CA PHE A 395 6.60 -10.25 -13.13
C PHE A 395 7.97 -9.89 -12.55
N ARG A 396 9.00 -10.69 -12.80
CA ARG A 396 10.38 -10.38 -12.38
C ARG A 396 10.92 -9.12 -13.05
N SER A 397 10.59 -8.91 -14.31
CA SER A 397 11.00 -7.71 -15.06
C SER A 397 10.10 -6.50 -14.81
N CYS A 398 8.92 -6.66 -14.21
CA CYS A 398 7.99 -5.59 -13.93
C CYS A 398 8.43 -4.80 -12.69
N ASN A 399 8.96 -3.59 -12.90
CA ASN A 399 9.41 -2.67 -11.85
C ASN A 399 9.18 -1.22 -12.28
N ALA A 400 9.55 -0.24 -11.43
CA ALA A 400 9.36 1.19 -11.72
C ALA A 400 10.06 1.66 -13.01
N TYR A 401 11.18 1.06 -13.39
CA TYR A 401 11.94 1.42 -14.60
C TYR A 401 11.50 0.66 -15.86
N ALA A 402 10.61 -0.30 -15.72
CA ALA A 402 10.05 -1.05 -16.85
C ALA A 402 8.78 -0.40 -17.44
N ARG A 403 8.39 0.76 -16.94
CA ARG A 403 7.18 1.49 -17.30
C ARG A 403 7.55 2.85 -17.87
N SER A 404 7.17 3.14 -19.11
CA SER A 404 7.45 4.41 -19.78
C SER A 404 6.91 5.62 -19.02
N GLU A 405 5.72 5.50 -18.45
CA GLU A 405 5.06 6.58 -17.70
C GLU A 405 5.76 6.90 -16.37
N CYS A 406 6.59 5.98 -15.88
CA CYS A 406 7.35 6.18 -14.64
C CYS A 406 8.74 6.78 -14.90
N GLU A 407 9.22 6.87 -16.14
CA GLU A 407 10.56 7.34 -16.47
C GLU A 407 10.86 8.70 -15.85
N ASN A 408 9.94 9.65 -16.02
CA ASN A 408 10.04 11.03 -15.51
C ASN A 408 9.12 11.30 -14.30
N CYS A 409 8.72 10.25 -13.58
CA CYS A 409 7.86 10.41 -12.41
C CYS A 409 8.70 10.61 -11.15
N TRP A 410 8.50 11.74 -10.46
CA TRP A 410 9.18 12.03 -9.19
C TRP A 410 8.86 11.01 -8.09
N ALA A 411 7.65 10.44 -8.10
CA ALA A 411 7.19 9.51 -7.08
C ALA A 411 7.67 8.05 -7.31
N LYS A 412 8.38 7.75 -8.40
CA LYS A 412 8.68 6.35 -8.80
C LYS A 412 9.38 5.52 -7.72
N LEU A 413 10.29 6.13 -6.96
CA LEU A 413 11.04 5.46 -5.89
C LEU A 413 10.26 5.36 -4.55
N TYR A 414 9.09 5.97 -4.48
CA TYR A 414 8.13 5.81 -3.38
C TYR A 414 7.00 4.85 -3.76
N CYS A 415 6.54 4.92 -5.01
CA CYS A 415 5.45 4.12 -5.57
C CYS A 415 5.89 2.72 -6.03
N SER A 416 7.18 2.52 -6.34
CA SER A 416 7.70 1.27 -6.90
C SER A 416 7.07 0.86 -8.24
N GLY A 417 6.50 1.81 -9.00
CA GLY A 417 5.79 1.56 -10.25
C GLY A 417 4.31 1.16 -10.08
N GLY A 418 3.78 1.18 -8.86
CA GLY A 418 2.38 0.85 -8.58
C GLY A 418 2.06 -0.64 -8.54
N CYS A 419 0.78 -0.96 -8.50
CA CYS A 419 0.27 -2.32 -8.43
C CYS A 419 0.15 -2.95 -9.83
N ALA A 420 0.77 -4.11 -10.03
CA ALA A 420 0.70 -4.84 -11.30
C ALA A 420 -0.74 -5.28 -11.64
N ALA A 421 -1.55 -5.62 -10.64
CA ALA A 421 -2.95 -6.00 -10.86
C ALA A 421 -3.80 -4.80 -11.27
N ASN A 422 -3.66 -3.65 -10.58
CA ASN A 422 -4.38 -2.43 -10.96
C ASN A 422 -3.98 -1.99 -12.38
N ALA A 423 -2.69 -2.06 -12.72
CA ALA A 423 -2.22 -1.77 -14.07
C ALA A 423 -2.88 -2.70 -15.10
N TYR A 424 -2.90 -4.01 -14.81
CA TYR A 424 -3.52 -5.00 -15.70
C TYR A 424 -5.03 -4.76 -15.89
N HIS A 425 -5.78 -4.55 -14.81
CA HIS A 425 -7.23 -4.30 -14.90
C HIS A 425 -7.56 -2.98 -15.63
N ALA A 426 -6.70 -1.97 -15.49
CA ALA A 426 -6.89 -0.68 -16.18
C ALA A 426 -6.43 -0.67 -17.63
N THR A 427 -5.42 -1.45 -18.01
CA THR A 427 -4.75 -1.31 -19.33
C THR A 427 -4.60 -2.62 -20.12
N GLY A 428 -4.93 -3.76 -19.51
CA GLY A 428 -4.68 -5.10 -20.09
C GLY A 428 -3.22 -5.57 -19.96
N SER A 429 -2.33 -4.78 -19.33
CA SER A 429 -0.90 -5.10 -19.18
C SER A 429 -0.42 -4.86 -17.76
N ILE A 430 0.37 -5.78 -17.20
CA ILE A 430 1.01 -5.58 -15.90
C ILE A 430 2.09 -4.47 -15.94
N ARG A 431 2.56 -4.10 -17.15
CA ARG A 431 3.52 -3.00 -17.37
C ARG A 431 2.88 -1.65 -17.62
N GLY A 432 1.57 -1.58 -17.78
CA GLY A 432 0.84 -0.31 -17.85
C GLY A 432 0.80 0.40 -16.50
N VAL A 433 0.09 1.52 -16.44
CA VAL A 433 -0.18 2.25 -15.21
C VAL A 433 -1.67 2.49 -15.02
N TYR A 434 -2.13 2.46 -13.79
CA TYR A 434 -3.46 2.93 -13.42
C TYR A 434 -3.36 4.44 -13.12
N ALA A 435 -3.70 5.30 -14.11
CA ALA A 435 -3.46 6.74 -14.06
C ALA A 435 -4.08 7.41 -12.83
N ALA A 436 -5.36 7.11 -12.52
CA ALA A 436 -6.02 7.62 -11.32
C ALA A 436 -5.27 7.23 -10.04
N GLY A 437 -4.82 5.98 -9.94
CA GLY A 437 -4.00 5.50 -8.83
C GLY A 437 -2.66 6.23 -8.72
N CYS A 438 -2.05 6.64 -9.84
CA CYS A 438 -0.83 7.45 -9.83
C CYS A 438 -1.06 8.82 -9.19
N GLU A 439 -2.14 9.51 -9.57
CA GLU A 439 -2.46 10.84 -9.02
C GLU A 439 -2.77 10.77 -7.52
N LEU A 440 -3.57 9.80 -7.10
CA LEU A 440 -3.87 9.61 -5.68
C LEU A 440 -2.62 9.23 -4.87
N PHE A 441 -1.73 8.41 -5.44
CA PHE A 441 -0.49 8.03 -4.76
C PHE A 441 0.45 9.23 -4.59
N LYS A 442 0.61 10.06 -5.61
CA LYS A 442 1.42 11.30 -5.53
C LYS A 442 0.90 12.20 -4.41
N LYS A 443 -0.42 12.45 -4.35
CA LYS A 443 -1.04 13.25 -3.29
C LYS A 443 -0.83 12.65 -1.90
N ARG A 444 -0.94 11.33 -1.75
CA ARG A 444 -0.65 10.63 -0.48
C ARG A 444 0.79 10.87 0.00
N ILE A 445 1.77 10.82 -0.90
CA ILE A 445 3.17 11.06 -0.55
C ILE A 445 3.42 12.52 -0.19
N GLU A 446 2.83 13.48 -0.92
CA GLU A 446 2.89 14.90 -0.55
C GLU A 446 2.37 15.14 0.87
N CYS A 447 1.20 14.57 1.20
CA CYS A 447 0.61 14.67 2.53
C CYS A 447 1.48 13.99 3.60
N ALA A 448 2.01 12.80 3.34
CA ALA A 448 2.86 12.07 4.28
C ALA A 448 4.17 12.82 4.58
N ILE A 449 4.81 13.40 3.57
CA ILE A 449 6.01 14.23 3.76
C ILE A 449 5.67 15.50 4.53
N MET A 450 4.58 16.20 4.17
CA MET A 450 4.14 17.39 4.89
C MET A 450 3.89 17.11 6.39
N MET A 451 3.28 15.97 6.70
CA MET A 451 3.08 15.58 8.11
C MET A 451 4.41 15.40 8.84
N LYS A 452 5.40 14.73 8.21
CA LYS A 452 6.73 14.55 8.82
C LYS A 452 7.45 15.89 9.05
N VAL A 453 7.34 16.83 8.11
CA VAL A 453 7.84 18.19 8.27
C VAL A 453 7.15 18.88 9.45
N ALA A 454 5.83 18.82 9.53
CA ALA A 454 5.08 19.46 10.61
C ALA A 454 5.32 18.83 11.99
N GLU A 455 5.62 17.52 12.06
CA GLU A 455 6.00 16.82 13.30
C GLU A 455 7.34 17.36 13.88
N GLU A 456 8.28 17.78 13.01
CA GLU A 456 9.56 18.36 13.45
C GLU A 456 9.40 19.78 14.04
N ASP A 457 8.33 20.49 13.68
CA ASP A 457 8.00 21.83 14.17
C ASP A 457 7.14 21.81 15.46
N MET A 458 6.64 20.64 15.88
CA MET A 458 5.79 20.47 17.08
C MET A 458 6.59 20.19 18.33
#